data_9782a992b89cf9107d01fdb9fe963139
#
_entry.id   9782a992b89cf9107d01fdb9fe963139
#
_cell.length_a   1.000
_cell.length_b   1.000
_cell.length_c   1.000
_cell.angle_alpha   90.00
_cell.angle_beta   90.00
_cell.angle_gamma   90.00
#
_symmetry.space_group_name_H-M   'P 1'
#
loop_
_entity.id
_entity.type
_entity.pdbx_description
1 polymer ?
#
loop_
_entity_poly.entity_id
_entity_poly.type
_entity_poly.pdbx_seq_one_letter_code
_entity_poly.pdbx_strand_id
1 'polypeptide(L)'
;EECIKTNVHGAMNVIDAAMIQGVKDVVALSTDKACAPINLYGATKLTSDKLFTAANNIKGSKNIRFSVVRYGNVMGSRGSVIPFFIKKRDEGAEFLPITDMRMTRFNISLEDGVALVMFALKNHLGGEIFIPKIPSYKICDVATAIAPNMKQVEVGIRPGEKLHEEMITVTDALDTIDL
;
A
#
# COMPACT_ATOMS: atom_id res chain seq x y z
N GLU A 1 9.74 14.77 8.78
CA GLU A 1 10.77 14.17 9.67
C GLU A 1 10.33 12.78 10.12
N GLU A 2 9.16 12.61 10.80
CA GLU A 2 8.69 11.33 11.33
C GLU A 2 8.49 10.26 10.24
N CYS A 3 7.99 10.64 9.07
CA CYS A 3 7.82 9.73 7.94
C CYS A 3 9.17 9.11 7.50
N ILE A 4 10.24 9.90 7.49
CA ILE A 4 11.59 9.43 7.16
C ILE A 4 12.13 8.53 8.28
N LYS A 5 12.00 8.95 9.54
CA LYS A 5 12.45 8.16 10.69
C LYS A 5 11.77 6.79 10.71
N THR A 6 10.45 6.76 10.55
CA THR A 6 9.70 5.51 10.62
C THR A 6 9.93 4.62 9.39
N ASN A 7 9.76 5.16 8.18
CA ASN A 7 9.77 4.33 6.98
C ASN A 7 11.17 4.03 6.44
N VAL A 8 12.14 4.93 6.64
CA VAL A 8 13.50 4.75 6.11
C VAL A 8 14.44 4.24 7.21
N HIS A 9 14.64 5.01 8.28
CA HIS A 9 15.52 4.57 9.37
C HIS A 9 14.96 3.33 10.08
N GLY A 10 13.63 3.24 10.27
CA GLY A 10 12.99 2.05 10.81
C GLY A 10 13.24 0.82 9.96
N ALA A 11 13.16 0.92 8.63
CA ALA A 11 13.49 -0.18 7.73
C ALA A 11 14.97 -0.62 7.87
N MET A 12 15.90 0.33 7.90
CA MET A 12 17.33 0.04 8.11
C MET A 12 17.56 -0.69 9.43
N ASN A 13 16.99 -0.19 10.53
CA ASN A 13 17.11 -0.81 11.84
C ASN A 13 16.55 -2.24 11.88
N VAL A 14 15.41 -2.49 11.21
CA VAL A 14 14.82 -3.84 11.12
C VAL A 14 15.73 -4.77 10.32
N ILE A 15 16.28 -4.32 9.19
CA ILE A 15 17.20 -5.09 8.36
C ILE A 15 18.43 -5.48 9.17
N ASP A 16 19.08 -4.52 9.83
CA ASP A 16 20.28 -4.74 10.63
C ASP A 16 20.00 -5.70 11.80
N ALA A 17 18.93 -5.47 12.54
CA ALA A 17 18.53 -6.34 13.66
C ALA A 17 18.23 -7.77 13.18
N ALA A 18 17.53 -7.94 12.07
CA ALA A 18 17.22 -9.24 11.51
C ALA A 18 18.50 -10.02 11.11
N MET A 19 19.45 -9.31 10.47
CA MET A 19 20.75 -9.90 10.10
C MET A 19 21.59 -10.30 11.32
N ILE A 20 21.56 -9.50 12.39
CA ILE A 20 22.31 -9.78 13.64
C ILE A 20 21.69 -10.96 14.41
N GLN A 21 20.37 -11.01 14.49
CA GLN A 21 19.64 -12.02 15.26
C GLN A 21 19.43 -13.34 14.53
N GLY A 22 19.90 -13.48 13.28
CA GLY A 22 19.79 -14.72 12.52
C GLY A 22 18.36 -15.04 12.08
N VAL A 23 17.53 -14.02 11.86
CA VAL A 23 16.20 -14.18 11.27
C VAL A 23 16.34 -14.78 9.87
N LYS A 24 15.49 -15.72 9.50
CA LYS A 24 15.58 -16.41 8.21
C LYS A 24 14.77 -15.72 7.12
N ASP A 25 13.59 -15.23 7.44
CA ASP A 25 12.64 -14.69 6.49
C ASP A 25 12.07 -13.38 7.01
N VAL A 26 12.12 -12.36 6.16
CA VAL A 26 11.57 -11.03 6.43
C VAL A 26 10.70 -10.59 5.27
N VAL A 27 9.44 -10.30 5.53
CA VAL A 27 8.50 -9.74 4.56
C VAL A 27 8.05 -8.37 5.02
N ALA A 28 8.44 -7.34 4.30
CA ALA A 28 8.05 -5.96 4.58
C ALA A 28 6.71 -5.61 3.93
N LEU A 29 5.90 -4.82 4.62
CA LEU A 29 4.63 -4.35 4.09
C LEU A 29 4.79 -3.01 3.37
N SER A 30 4.29 -2.92 2.14
CA SER A 30 4.30 -1.74 1.29
C SER A 30 2.90 -1.33 0.85
N THR A 31 2.81 -0.40 -0.08
CA THR A 31 1.58 0.24 -0.53
C THR A 31 1.66 0.59 -2.01
N ASP A 32 0.52 0.68 -2.68
CA ASP A 32 0.37 1.24 -4.03
C ASP A 32 0.97 2.65 -4.16
N LYS A 33 1.00 3.42 -3.08
CA LYS A 33 1.58 4.78 -3.06
C LYS A 33 3.12 4.81 -3.19
N ALA A 34 3.79 3.67 -2.99
CA ALA A 34 5.21 3.50 -3.28
C ALA A 34 5.49 3.37 -4.80
N CYS A 35 4.47 3.05 -5.60
CA CYS A 35 4.55 2.96 -7.04
C CYS A 35 4.44 4.37 -7.64
N ALA A 36 5.44 4.85 -8.39
CA ALA A 36 5.51 6.20 -8.96
C ALA A 36 5.07 7.31 -7.96
N PRO A 37 5.76 7.49 -6.83
CA PRO A 37 5.31 8.33 -5.72
C PRO A 37 5.29 9.82 -6.11
N ILE A 38 4.23 10.53 -5.69
CA ILE A 38 4.08 11.98 -5.89
C ILE A 38 4.08 12.76 -4.56
N ASN A 39 4.28 12.08 -3.44
CA ASN A 39 4.32 12.69 -2.11
C ASN A 39 5.39 12.05 -1.23
N LEU A 40 5.70 12.68 -0.09
CA LEU A 40 6.76 12.22 0.82
C LEU A 40 6.48 10.81 1.37
N TYR A 41 5.22 10.50 1.70
CA TYR A 41 4.85 9.17 2.20
C TYR A 41 5.19 8.08 1.17
N GLY A 42 4.74 8.23 -0.06
CA GLY A 42 5.04 7.29 -1.14
C GLY A 42 6.54 7.17 -1.40
N ALA A 43 7.27 8.30 -1.44
CA ALA A 43 8.72 8.32 -1.64
C ALA A 43 9.47 7.56 -0.53
N THR A 44 9.09 7.75 0.75
CA THR A 44 9.72 7.01 1.85
C THR A 44 9.34 5.53 1.86
N LYS A 45 8.15 5.16 1.41
CA LYS A 45 7.75 3.75 1.25
C LYS A 45 8.49 3.09 0.08
N LEU A 46 8.67 3.79 -1.04
CA LEU A 46 9.53 3.30 -2.13
C LEU A 46 10.97 3.09 -1.65
N THR A 47 11.52 4.03 -0.87
CA THR A 47 12.85 3.88 -0.29
C THR A 47 12.92 2.63 0.60
N SER A 48 11.92 2.41 1.45
CA SER A 48 11.81 1.20 2.26
C SER A 48 11.79 -0.08 1.40
N ASP A 49 10.98 -0.12 0.33
CA ASP A 49 10.92 -1.26 -0.58
C ASP A 49 12.30 -1.57 -1.16
N LYS A 50 13.01 -0.54 -1.65
CA LYS A 50 14.36 -0.70 -2.22
C LYS A 50 15.39 -1.11 -1.17
N LEU A 51 15.29 -0.66 0.08
CA LEU A 51 16.16 -1.09 1.18
C LEU A 51 15.98 -2.58 1.48
N PHE A 52 14.73 -3.07 1.63
CA PHE A 52 14.48 -4.49 1.89
C PHE A 52 14.91 -5.38 0.72
N THR A 53 14.62 -5.00 -0.52
CA THR A 53 15.05 -5.80 -1.68
C THR A 53 16.58 -5.81 -1.82
N ALA A 54 17.26 -4.66 -1.63
CA ALA A 54 18.72 -4.53 -1.70
C ALA A 54 19.44 -5.23 -0.55
N ALA A 55 18.79 -5.45 0.60
CA ALA A 55 19.37 -6.15 1.75
C ALA A 55 19.82 -7.58 1.40
N ASN A 56 19.21 -8.21 0.40
CA ASN A 56 19.66 -9.50 -0.10
C ASN A 56 21.08 -9.48 -0.70
N ASN A 57 21.55 -8.31 -1.19
CA ASN A 57 22.89 -8.16 -1.76
C ASN A 57 23.98 -7.99 -0.70
N ILE A 58 23.62 -7.51 0.50
CA ILE A 58 24.58 -7.22 1.59
C ILE A 58 24.59 -8.26 2.70
N LYS A 59 23.72 -9.27 2.63
CA LYS A 59 23.61 -10.33 3.66
C LYS A 59 24.84 -11.26 3.74
N GLY A 60 25.70 -11.26 2.72
CA GLY A 60 26.84 -12.18 2.62
C GLY A 60 26.40 -13.63 2.64
N SER A 61 27.06 -14.46 3.47
CA SER A 61 26.73 -15.89 3.63
C SER A 61 25.56 -16.18 4.59
N LYS A 62 24.90 -15.15 5.13
CA LYS A 62 23.78 -15.33 6.06
C LYS A 62 22.57 -15.96 5.36
N ASN A 63 21.96 -16.93 6.00
CA ASN A 63 20.73 -17.58 5.51
C ASN A 63 19.51 -16.73 5.90
N ILE A 64 19.39 -15.56 5.28
CA ILE A 64 18.26 -14.64 5.44
C ILE A 64 17.75 -14.21 4.07
N ARG A 65 16.44 -14.05 3.94
CA ARG A 65 15.76 -13.57 2.75
C ARG A 65 14.86 -12.39 3.10
N PHE A 66 14.90 -11.36 2.26
CA PHE A 66 14.06 -10.18 2.39
C PHE A 66 13.19 -10.05 1.15
N SER A 67 11.90 -9.82 1.34
CA SER A 67 10.96 -9.53 0.27
C SER A 67 9.94 -8.49 0.74
N VAL A 68 9.12 -8.03 -0.19
CA VAL A 68 8.13 -6.99 0.05
C VAL A 68 6.77 -7.48 -0.43
N VAL A 69 5.70 -7.12 0.27
CA VAL A 69 4.32 -7.27 -0.18
C VAL A 69 3.75 -5.88 -0.41
N ARG A 70 3.27 -5.60 -1.62
CA ARG A 70 2.65 -4.33 -2.00
C ARG A 70 1.18 -4.55 -2.28
N TYR A 71 0.31 -3.82 -1.58
CA TYR A 71 -1.14 -3.85 -1.80
C TYR A 71 -1.75 -2.45 -1.68
N GLY A 72 -3.00 -2.32 -2.12
CA GLY A 72 -3.75 -1.07 -2.08
C GLY A 72 -4.33 -0.76 -0.70
N ASN A 73 -5.45 -0.06 -0.68
CA ASN A 73 -6.12 0.30 0.56
C ASN A 73 -6.74 -0.95 1.22
N VAL A 74 -6.55 -1.11 2.53
CA VAL A 74 -7.24 -2.15 3.30
C VAL A 74 -8.63 -1.66 3.67
N MET A 75 -9.64 -2.45 3.30
CA MET A 75 -11.05 -2.12 3.51
C MET A 75 -11.36 -1.85 4.99
N GLY A 76 -12.06 -0.75 5.26
CA GLY A 76 -12.45 -0.38 6.62
C GLY A 76 -11.30 0.07 7.54
N SER A 77 -10.09 0.25 7.02
CA SER A 77 -8.96 0.73 7.82
C SER A 77 -9.23 2.13 8.41
N ARG A 78 -8.63 2.39 9.58
CA ARG A 78 -8.80 3.68 10.28
C ARG A 78 -8.43 4.87 9.40
N GLY A 79 -9.32 5.85 9.30
CA GLY A 79 -9.13 7.05 8.48
C GLY A 79 -9.34 6.86 6.99
N SER A 80 -9.75 5.66 6.53
CA SER A 80 -10.08 5.42 5.13
C SER A 80 -11.45 5.99 4.74
N VAL A 81 -11.72 6.02 3.43
CA VAL A 81 -12.92 6.64 2.85
C VAL A 81 -14.22 5.98 3.31
N ILE A 82 -14.24 4.66 3.50
CA ILE A 82 -15.45 3.93 3.92
C ILE A 82 -15.92 4.36 5.32
N PRO A 83 -15.10 4.28 6.39
CA PRO A 83 -15.49 4.80 7.70
C PRO A 83 -15.85 6.28 7.67
N PHE A 84 -15.16 7.07 6.86
CA PHE A 84 -15.45 8.49 6.72
C PHE A 84 -16.85 8.74 6.13
N PHE A 85 -17.25 8.04 5.08
CA PHE A 85 -18.59 8.17 4.49
C PHE A 85 -19.70 7.66 5.42
N ILE A 86 -19.44 6.53 6.10
CA ILE A 86 -20.38 5.99 7.11
C ILE A 86 -20.61 7.04 8.20
N LYS A 87 -19.53 7.62 8.74
CA LYS A 87 -19.62 8.67 9.76
C LYS A 87 -20.41 9.88 9.25
N LYS A 88 -20.15 10.36 8.04
CA LYS A 88 -20.90 11.47 7.45
C LYS A 88 -22.39 11.19 7.29
N ARG A 89 -22.74 9.99 6.84
CA ARG A 89 -24.13 9.54 6.74
C ARG A 89 -24.81 9.55 8.11
N ASP A 90 -24.16 8.94 9.11
CA ASP A 90 -24.72 8.77 10.46
C ASP A 90 -24.84 10.09 11.22
N GLU A 91 -23.97 11.08 10.92
CA GLU A 91 -24.05 12.45 11.42
C GLU A 91 -25.15 13.28 10.73
N GLY A 92 -25.83 12.74 9.70
CA GLY A 92 -26.84 13.48 8.94
C GLY A 92 -26.27 14.62 8.09
N ALA A 93 -25.04 14.46 7.56
CA ALA A 93 -24.43 15.46 6.70
C ALA A 93 -25.29 15.71 5.46
N GLU A 94 -25.30 16.95 4.96
CA GLU A 94 -26.10 17.36 3.79
C GLU A 94 -25.61 16.68 2.49
N PHE A 95 -24.31 16.37 2.40
CA PHE A 95 -23.70 15.74 1.23
C PHE A 95 -22.46 14.92 1.61
N LEU A 96 -22.06 14.00 0.72
CA LEU A 96 -20.77 13.33 0.78
C LEU A 96 -19.74 14.08 -0.08
N PRO A 97 -18.61 14.53 0.49
CA PRO A 97 -17.54 15.17 -0.28
C PRO A 97 -16.76 14.11 -1.07
N ILE A 98 -16.69 14.27 -2.40
CA ILE A 98 -15.92 13.43 -3.31
C ILE A 98 -14.74 14.24 -3.81
N THR A 99 -13.55 13.71 -3.71
CA THR A 99 -12.33 14.41 -4.14
C THR A 99 -12.33 14.69 -5.66
N ASP A 100 -12.70 13.68 -6.46
CA ASP A 100 -12.91 13.76 -7.91
C ASP A 100 -13.79 12.57 -8.33
N MET A 101 -14.79 12.80 -9.17
CA MET A 101 -15.74 11.76 -9.60
C MET A 101 -15.10 10.64 -10.44
N ARG A 102 -13.92 10.89 -11.00
CA ARG A 102 -13.16 9.91 -11.79
C ARG A 102 -12.24 9.06 -10.92
N MET A 103 -12.00 9.47 -9.65
CA MET A 103 -11.01 8.88 -8.78
C MET A 103 -11.28 7.39 -8.53
N THR A 104 -10.24 6.58 -8.71
CA THR A 104 -10.28 5.14 -8.41
C THR A 104 -9.26 4.76 -7.33
N ARG A 105 -9.54 3.69 -6.63
CA ARG A 105 -8.62 3.09 -5.63
C ARG A 105 -8.65 1.58 -5.75
N PHE A 106 -7.52 0.95 -5.44
CA PHE A 106 -7.44 -0.48 -5.19
C PHE A 106 -7.92 -0.78 -3.78
N ASN A 107 -8.54 -1.94 -3.60
CA ASN A 107 -9.04 -2.36 -2.30
C ASN A 107 -8.77 -3.84 -2.07
N ILE A 108 -8.39 -4.17 -0.84
CA ILE A 108 -8.13 -5.53 -0.39
C ILE A 108 -8.79 -5.72 0.99
N SER A 109 -9.30 -6.91 1.26
CA SER A 109 -9.73 -7.25 2.61
C SER A 109 -8.53 -7.43 3.54
N LEU A 110 -8.74 -7.37 4.86
CA LEU A 110 -7.66 -7.66 5.80
C LEU A 110 -7.21 -9.12 5.66
N GLU A 111 -8.17 -10.02 5.49
CA GLU A 111 -7.95 -11.46 5.32
C GLU A 111 -7.10 -11.76 4.08
N ASP A 112 -7.42 -11.16 2.94
CA ASP A 112 -6.64 -11.32 1.70
C ASP A 112 -5.24 -10.72 1.85
N GLY A 113 -5.11 -9.58 2.54
CA GLY A 113 -3.81 -8.97 2.86
C GLY A 113 -2.94 -9.90 3.70
N VAL A 114 -3.52 -10.53 4.74
CA VAL A 114 -2.81 -11.53 5.58
C VAL A 114 -2.46 -12.77 4.74
N ALA A 115 -3.39 -13.28 3.94
CA ALA A 115 -3.13 -14.43 3.07
C ALA A 115 -1.96 -14.17 2.10
N LEU A 116 -1.89 -12.97 1.53
CA LEU A 116 -0.78 -12.56 0.66
C LEU A 116 0.56 -12.52 1.40
N VAL A 117 0.61 -12.02 2.64
CA VAL A 117 1.83 -12.04 3.46
C VAL A 117 2.27 -13.47 3.75
N MET A 118 1.32 -14.35 4.12
CA MET A 118 1.63 -15.77 4.36
C MET A 118 2.08 -16.49 3.09
N PHE A 119 1.50 -16.15 1.94
CA PHE A 119 1.95 -16.65 0.64
C PHE A 119 3.39 -16.21 0.34
N ALA A 120 3.70 -14.92 0.53
CA ALA A 120 5.05 -14.38 0.35
C ALA A 120 6.07 -15.08 1.26
N LEU A 121 5.77 -15.20 2.58
CA LEU A 121 6.64 -15.90 3.54
C LEU A 121 6.95 -17.34 3.14
N LYS A 122 5.99 -18.03 2.53
CA LYS A 122 6.15 -19.44 2.12
C LYS A 122 6.93 -19.59 0.81
N ASN A 123 6.82 -18.62 -0.10
CA ASN A 123 7.26 -18.79 -1.49
C ASN A 123 8.42 -17.90 -1.91
N HIS A 124 8.83 -16.90 -1.11
CA HIS A 124 9.87 -15.97 -1.51
C HIS A 124 11.26 -16.60 -1.57
N LEU A 125 12.05 -16.17 -2.51
CA LEU A 125 13.46 -16.53 -2.69
C LEU A 125 14.40 -15.42 -2.16
N GLY A 126 13.91 -14.20 -2.07
CA GLY A 126 14.58 -12.97 -1.64
C GLY A 126 14.76 -11.97 -2.78
N GLY A 127 14.25 -10.76 -2.57
CA GLY A 127 14.30 -9.64 -3.53
C GLY A 127 12.99 -9.35 -4.25
N GLU A 128 11.99 -10.23 -4.14
CA GLU A 128 10.71 -10.05 -4.81
C GLU A 128 9.83 -9.00 -4.13
N ILE A 129 8.98 -8.37 -4.94
CA ILE A 129 7.82 -7.60 -4.49
C ILE A 129 6.56 -8.35 -4.93
N PHE A 130 5.86 -8.94 -3.99
CA PHE A 130 4.59 -9.63 -4.24
C PHE A 130 3.45 -8.63 -4.35
N ILE A 131 2.70 -8.70 -5.43
CA ILE A 131 1.63 -7.76 -5.76
C ILE A 131 0.37 -8.54 -6.10
N PRO A 132 -0.75 -8.33 -5.39
CA PRO A 132 -1.98 -9.04 -5.67
C PRO A 132 -2.70 -8.44 -6.88
N LYS A 133 -3.36 -9.28 -7.68
CA LYS A 133 -4.31 -8.85 -8.71
C LYS A 133 -5.64 -8.52 -8.04
N ILE A 134 -5.78 -7.31 -7.57
CA ILE A 134 -6.99 -6.83 -6.91
C ILE A 134 -7.75 -5.84 -7.79
N PRO A 135 -9.10 -5.80 -7.70
CA PRO A 135 -9.89 -4.86 -8.47
C PRO A 135 -9.70 -3.42 -7.99
N SER A 136 -9.93 -2.48 -8.90
CA SER A 136 -10.12 -1.08 -8.57
C SER A 136 -11.60 -0.70 -8.60
N TYR A 137 -12.00 0.30 -7.82
CA TYR A 137 -13.36 0.83 -7.78
C TYR A 137 -13.34 2.36 -7.80
N LYS A 138 -14.42 2.95 -8.27
CA LYS A 138 -14.60 4.41 -8.20
C LYS A 138 -15.03 4.82 -6.79
N ILE A 139 -14.50 5.92 -6.30
CA ILE A 139 -14.87 6.46 -4.98
C ILE A 139 -16.36 6.86 -4.94
N CYS A 140 -16.91 7.38 -6.05
CA CYS A 140 -18.34 7.71 -6.15
C CYS A 140 -19.26 6.48 -6.03
N ASP A 141 -18.84 5.30 -6.51
CA ASP A 141 -19.62 4.07 -6.39
C ASP A 141 -19.70 3.61 -4.92
N VAL A 142 -18.59 3.75 -4.18
CA VAL A 142 -18.56 3.49 -2.73
C VAL A 142 -19.48 4.45 -1.97
N ALA A 143 -19.45 5.74 -2.33
CA ALA A 143 -20.34 6.74 -1.74
C ALA A 143 -21.82 6.38 -1.99
N THR A 144 -22.16 5.96 -3.21
CA THR A 144 -23.51 5.52 -3.57
C THR A 144 -23.93 4.26 -2.78
N ALA A 145 -23.02 3.28 -2.64
CA ALA A 145 -23.32 2.05 -1.89
C ALA A 145 -23.56 2.33 -0.39
N ILE A 146 -22.83 3.28 0.20
CA ILE A 146 -22.97 3.63 1.63
C ILE A 146 -24.20 4.51 1.88
N ALA A 147 -24.47 5.47 1.00
CA ALA A 147 -25.52 6.47 1.17
C ALA A 147 -26.18 6.80 -0.18
N PRO A 148 -27.06 5.91 -0.70
CA PRO A 148 -27.61 6.02 -2.06
C PRO A 148 -28.45 7.28 -2.29
N ASN A 149 -29.02 7.84 -1.23
CA ASN A 149 -29.87 9.03 -1.32
C ASN A 149 -29.15 10.35 -0.98
N MET A 150 -27.87 10.29 -0.62
CA MET A 150 -27.11 11.51 -0.31
C MET A 150 -26.49 12.12 -1.55
N LYS A 151 -26.55 13.44 -1.64
CA LYS A 151 -25.88 14.20 -2.70
C LYS A 151 -24.36 13.99 -2.60
N GLN A 152 -23.71 13.74 -3.72
CA GLN A 152 -22.26 13.74 -3.84
C GLN A 152 -21.79 15.08 -4.39
N VAL A 153 -20.81 15.69 -3.75
CA VAL A 153 -20.27 17.01 -4.15
C VAL A 153 -18.77 16.87 -4.37
N GLU A 154 -18.31 17.22 -5.56
CA GLU A 154 -16.88 17.24 -5.87
C GLU A 154 -16.21 18.41 -5.18
N VAL A 155 -15.14 18.13 -4.40
CA VAL A 155 -14.43 19.12 -3.59
C VAL A 155 -13.02 19.43 -4.09
N GLY A 156 -12.56 18.72 -5.11
CA GLY A 156 -11.24 18.88 -5.72
C GLY A 156 -10.15 17.98 -5.14
N ILE A 157 -9.14 17.68 -5.97
CA ILE A 157 -7.98 16.85 -5.61
C ILE A 157 -7.05 17.66 -4.70
N ARG A 158 -6.59 17.04 -3.61
CA ARG A 158 -5.61 17.64 -2.71
C ARG A 158 -4.19 17.50 -3.27
N PRO A 159 -3.27 18.41 -2.93
CA PRO A 159 -1.86 18.24 -3.29
C PRO A 159 -1.32 16.90 -2.80
N GLY A 160 -0.66 16.16 -3.67
CA GLY A 160 -0.08 14.87 -3.36
C GLY A 160 -1.06 13.67 -3.41
N GLU A 161 -2.28 13.86 -3.90
CA GLU A 161 -3.23 12.79 -4.22
C GLU A 161 -3.22 12.48 -5.72
N LYS A 162 -3.16 11.20 -6.07
CA LYS A 162 -3.32 10.73 -7.45
C LYS A 162 -4.80 10.52 -7.79
N LEU A 163 -5.16 10.77 -9.04
CA LEU A 163 -6.47 10.40 -9.56
C LEU A 163 -6.64 8.87 -9.56
N HIS A 164 -5.66 8.17 -10.08
CA HIS A 164 -5.57 6.72 -10.10
C HIS A 164 -4.25 6.28 -9.46
N GLU A 165 -4.30 5.23 -8.65
CA GLU A 165 -3.09 4.60 -8.11
C GLU A 165 -2.60 3.51 -9.07
N GLU A 166 -1.32 3.15 -8.94
CA GLU A 166 -0.68 2.10 -9.70
C GLU A 166 -0.11 1.05 -8.74
N MET A 167 -0.15 -0.22 -9.13
CA MET A 167 0.45 -1.31 -8.37
C MET A 167 1.83 -1.69 -8.92
N ILE A 168 2.02 -1.52 -10.23
CA ILE A 168 3.23 -1.85 -10.99
C ILE A 168 3.50 -0.69 -11.93
N THR A 169 4.72 -0.14 -11.95
CA THR A 169 5.10 0.86 -12.95
C THR A 169 5.38 0.20 -14.29
N VAL A 170 5.38 0.98 -15.37
CA VAL A 170 5.80 0.50 -16.71
C VAL A 170 7.20 -0.12 -16.66
N THR A 171 8.11 0.44 -15.87
CA THR A 171 9.47 -0.08 -15.70
C THR A 171 9.48 -1.39 -14.91
N ASP A 172 8.74 -1.45 -13.79
CA ASP A 172 8.66 -2.68 -12.97
C ASP A 172 8.00 -3.83 -13.75
N ALA A 173 7.10 -3.53 -14.71
CA ALA A 173 6.40 -4.52 -15.51
C ALA A 173 7.35 -5.38 -16.38
N LEU A 174 8.52 -4.86 -16.75
CA LEU A 174 9.51 -5.60 -17.55
C LEU A 174 10.10 -6.79 -16.78
N ASP A 175 10.16 -6.71 -15.47
CA ASP A 175 10.71 -7.73 -14.58
C ASP A 175 9.61 -8.40 -13.72
N THR A 176 8.34 -8.23 -14.10
CA THR A 176 7.20 -8.81 -13.39
C THR A 176 6.73 -10.09 -14.10
N ILE A 177 6.54 -11.14 -13.29
CA ILE A 177 5.96 -12.40 -13.74
C ILE A 177 4.57 -12.59 -13.13
N ASP A 178 3.71 -13.28 -13.85
CA ASP A 178 2.40 -13.69 -13.39
C ASP A 178 2.47 -15.10 -12.80
N LEU A 179 1.99 -15.26 -11.55
CA LEU A 179 2.02 -16.51 -10.79
C LEU A 179 0.63 -17.15 -10.73
#